data_f9dafca7f83b5aa474157438b93d06f4
#
_entry.id   f9dafca7f83b5aa474157438b93d06f4
#
_cell.length_a   1.000
_cell.length_b   1.000
_cell.length_c   1.000
_cell.angle_alpha   90.00
_cell.angle_beta   90.00
_cell.angle_gamma   90.00
#
_symmetry.space_group_name_H-M   'P 1'
#
loop_
_entity.id
_entity.type
_entity.pdbx_description
1 polymer ?
#
loop_
_entity_poly.entity_id
_entity_poly.type
_entity_poly.pdbx_seq_one_letter_code
_entity_poly.pdbx_strand_id
1 'polypeptide(L)'
;MEAVLDPTENRRYRRPPRTGPPGLSLTEENLEEYLRGLKERGRVSGTLDVYRRNIFAFYDALPEDKTVQAGDLSRWRQELLSEGYSPRTVNACLSAANGLMAFLGRRDLQSVGALEADDVQPELTRTEYLRLLSTARALNKERLYLLVKLFGSTGLPLQELPRITVEALDSQRLVVRSSGTVQLIRIPDFLRQELRAYAQRNGIVSGPLFCTRQGKPLGRSAVTDSLKRLCRDARVPEEKANPRCLKRLWQATQDSIRSQVELLVEQACDRLLESEQLSIGWDSRGVRGP
;
A
#
# COMPACT_ATOMS: atom_id res chain seq x y z
N MET A 1 37.35 43.17 3.15
CA MET A 1 38.11 41.92 3.04
C MET A 1 37.17 40.82 3.49
N GLU A 2 36.40 40.31 2.54
CA GLU A 2 35.49 39.18 2.77
C GLU A 2 36.29 37.89 2.64
N ALA A 3 36.22 37.05 3.67
CA ALA A 3 36.81 35.73 3.66
C ALA A 3 35.89 34.80 2.88
N VAL A 4 36.32 34.34 1.72
CA VAL A 4 35.70 33.30 0.89
C VAL A 4 35.85 31.98 1.65
N LEU A 5 34.74 31.42 2.09
CA LEU A 5 34.69 30.06 2.66
C LEU A 5 34.78 29.04 1.51
N ASP A 6 35.83 28.20 1.55
CA ASP A 6 36.11 27.11 0.63
C ASP A 6 35.08 25.96 0.85
N PRO A 7 34.32 25.50 -0.19
CA PRO A 7 33.29 24.49 -0.03
C PRO A 7 33.80 23.05 -0.02
N THR A 8 35.11 22.80 0.04
CA THR A 8 35.70 21.44 -0.10
C THR A 8 36.25 20.82 1.18
N GLU A 9 35.98 21.37 2.35
CA GLU A 9 36.26 20.66 3.60
C GLU A 9 35.25 19.56 3.87
N ASN A 10 35.52 18.40 3.29
CA ASN A 10 34.92 17.11 3.60
C ASN A 10 35.11 16.83 5.10
N ARG A 11 34.13 17.22 5.95
CA ARG A 11 34.16 16.95 7.40
C ARG A 11 34.13 15.44 7.64
N ARG A 12 35.30 14.81 7.56
CA ARG A 12 35.50 13.43 8.02
C ARG A 12 35.15 13.36 9.51
N TYR A 13 33.99 12.82 9.82
CA TYR A 13 33.51 12.65 11.18
C TYR A 13 34.50 11.76 11.97
N ARG A 14 35.17 12.32 12.97
CA ARG A 14 35.96 11.53 13.93
C ARG A 14 35.02 10.89 14.96
N ARG A 15 34.95 9.56 14.94
CA ARG A 15 34.21 8.79 15.93
C ARG A 15 34.74 9.09 17.37
N PRO A 16 33.82 9.27 18.37
CA PRO A 16 34.25 9.33 19.77
C PRO A 16 34.88 7.99 20.22
N PRO A 17 35.74 8.01 21.28
CA PRO A 17 36.44 6.80 21.76
C PRO A 17 35.43 5.72 22.21
N ARG A 18 35.76 4.46 21.91
CA ARG A 18 34.94 3.28 22.11
C ARG A 18 34.75 2.92 23.58
N THR A 19 33.51 2.89 24.07
CA THR A 19 33.11 2.25 25.35
C THR A 19 31.92 1.30 25.09
N GLY A 20 32.11 0.26 24.26
CA GLY A 20 31.06 -0.68 23.92
C GLY A 20 31.58 -1.97 23.29
N PRO A 21 30.75 -3.02 23.12
CA PRO A 21 31.14 -4.23 22.44
C PRO A 21 31.72 -3.94 21.05
N PRO A 22 32.64 -4.79 20.54
CA PRO A 22 33.30 -4.55 19.25
C PRO A 22 32.30 -4.36 18.14
N GLY A 23 32.54 -3.36 17.25
CA GLY A 23 31.73 -3.12 16.10
C GLY A 23 31.66 -4.35 15.19
N LEU A 24 30.60 -4.42 14.35
CA LEU A 24 30.41 -5.46 13.34
C LEU A 24 31.02 -4.97 12.02
N SER A 25 32.04 -5.64 11.49
CA SER A 25 32.50 -5.39 10.12
C SER A 25 31.48 -5.98 9.15
N LEU A 26 30.92 -5.13 8.30
CA LEU A 26 29.91 -5.48 7.32
C LEU A 26 30.57 -5.65 5.95
N THR A 27 30.27 -6.75 5.28
CA THR A 27 30.76 -7.03 3.93
C THR A 27 29.61 -7.15 2.94
N GLU A 28 29.89 -6.96 1.64
CA GLU A 28 28.88 -7.17 0.61
C GLU A 28 28.34 -8.61 0.61
N GLU A 29 29.19 -9.59 0.97
CA GLU A 29 28.76 -10.98 1.10
C GLU A 29 27.66 -11.14 2.18
N ASN A 30 27.77 -10.45 3.31
CA ASN A 30 26.75 -10.45 4.35
C ASN A 30 25.41 -9.90 3.83
N LEU A 31 25.44 -8.86 2.98
CA LEU A 31 24.26 -8.26 2.38
C LEU A 31 23.60 -9.26 1.43
N GLU A 32 24.38 -9.89 0.55
CA GLU A 32 23.87 -10.87 -0.43
C GLU A 32 23.33 -12.13 0.26
N GLU A 33 23.99 -12.60 1.31
CA GLU A 33 23.54 -13.74 2.10
C GLU A 33 22.18 -13.46 2.77
N TYR A 34 22.04 -12.27 3.37
CA TYR A 34 20.78 -11.81 3.92
C TYR A 34 19.66 -11.78 2.89
N LEU A 35 19.92 -11.23 1.69
CA LEU A 35 18.93 -11.18 0.60
C LEU A 35 18.56 -12.59 0.12
N ARG A 36 19.53 -13.52 0.06
CA ARG A 36 19.29 -14.93 -0.28
C ARG A 36 18.36 -15.58 0.76
N GLY A 37 18.65 -15.38 2.06
CA GLY A 37 17.81 -15.89 3.13
C GLY A 37 16.39 -15.29 3.13
N LEU A 38 16.21 -14.05 2.70
CA LEU A 38 14.88 -13.45 2.50
C LEU A 38 14.14 -14.10 1.33
N LYS A 39 14.84 -14.42 0.24
CA LYS A 39 14.26 -15.10 -0.94
C LYS A 39 13.82 -16.52 -0.60
N GLU A 40 14.62 -17.27 0.15
CA GLU A 40 14.31 -18.62 0.62
C GLU A 40 13.08 -18.64 1.54
N ARG A 41 12.90 -17.59 2.33
CA ARG A 41 11.69 -17.36 3.16
C ARG A 41 10.48 -16.91 2.37
N GLY A 42 10.53 -16.93 1.03
CA GLY A 42 9.39 -16.65 0.15
C GLY A 42 9.07 -15.17 -0.02
N ARG A 43 10.00 -14.25 0.26
CA ARG A 43 9.77 -12.83 -0.04
C ARG A 43 9.70 -12.59 -1.54
N VAL A 44 8.71 -11.79 -1.97
CA VAL A 44 8.50 -11.47 -3.40
C VAL A 44 9.60 -10.54 -3.93
N SER A 45 9.90 -10.66 -5.24
CA SER A 45 10.97 -9.91 -5.92
C SER A 45 10.94 -8.40 -5.61
N GLY A 46 9.77 -7.74 -5.75
CA GLY A 46 9.67 -6.31 -5.47
C GLY A 46 10.03 -5.90 -4.03
N THR A 47 9.83 -6.80 -3.05
CA THR A 47 10.28 -6.58 -1.67
C THR A 47 11.80 -6.74 -1.59
N LEU A 48 12.37 -7.75 -2.24
CA LEU A 48 13.81 -7.98 -2.28
C LEU A 48 14.55 -6.79 -2.90
N ASP A 49 14.02 -6.20 -3.98
CA ASP A 49 14.58 -5.03 -4.64
C ASP A 49 14.62 -3.80 -3.70
N VAL A 50 13.55 -3.62 -2.90
CA VAL A 50 13.52 -2.54 -1.89
C VAL A 50 14.53 -2.80 -0.78
N TYR A 51 14.60 -4.03 -0.26
CA TYR A 51 15.55 -4.39 0.79
C TYR A 51 16.99 -4.24 0.28
N ARG A 52 17.29 -4.76 -0.91
CA ARG A 52 18.61 -4.60 -1.55
C ARG A 52 19.02 -3.13 -1.57
N ARG A 53 18.21 -2.28 -2.19
CA ARG A 53 18.50 -0.84 -2.29
C ARG A 53 18.76 -0.21 -0.93
N ASN A 54 17.93 -0.53 0.08
CA ASN A 54 18.03 0.09 1.39
C ASN A 54 19.24 -0.38 2.20
N ILE A 55 19.59 -1.68 2.14
CA ILE A 55 20.78 -2.18 2.86
C ILE A 55 22.07 -1.74 2.19
N PHE A 56 22.11 -1.65 0.85
CA PHE A 56 23.29 -1.10 0.17
C PHE A 56 23.44 0.39 0.43
N ALA A 57 22.35 1.17 0.45
CA ALA A 57 22.41 2.58 0.86
C ALA A 57 22.94 2.76 2.29
N PHE A 58 22.57 1.86 3.23
CA PHE A 58 23.16 1.86 4.57
C PHE A 58 24.66 1.51 4.54
N TYR A 59 25.05 0.50 3.79
CA TYR A 59 26.43 0.09 3.62
C TYR A 59 27.30 1.21 3.06
N ASP A 60 26.79 1.94 2.05
CA ASP A 60 27.47 3.07 1.43
C ASP A 60 27.63 4.25 2.40
N ALA A 61 26.65 4.48 3.28
CA ALA A 61 26.67 5.53 4.30
C ALA A 61 27.67 5.23 5.45
N LEU A 62 28.12 3.98 5.59
CA LEU A 62 29.12 3.62 6.60
C LEU A 62 30.51 4.19 6.25
N PRO A 63 31.35 4.44 7.27
CA PRO A 63 32.77 4.80 7.07
C PRO A 63 33.52 3.78 6.22
N GLU A 64 34.74 4.14 5.78
CA GLU A 64 35.57 3.31 4.91
C GLU A 64 35.83 1.89 5.46
N ASP A 65 35.94 1.75 6.79
CA ASP A 65 36.18 0.46 7.49
C ASP A 65 34.91 -0.44 7.50
N LYS A 66 33.81 0.04 6.97
CA LYS A 66 32.50 -0.66 6.90
C LYS A 66 32.11 -1.34 8.22
N THR A 67 32.47 -0.74 9.33
CA THR A 67 32.17 -1.24 10.68
C THR A 67 30.92 -0.55 11.23
N VAL A 68 29.92 -1.34 11.61
CA VAL A 68 28.69 -0.87 12.27
C VAL A 68 28.91 -0.85 13.78
N GLN A 69 28.56 0.26 14.42
CA GLN A 69 28.60 0.45 15.87
C GLN A 69 27.24 0.80 16.44
N ALA A 70 27.09 0.67 17.75
CA ALA A 70 25.90 1.12 18.46
C ALA A 70 25.62 2.61 18.15
N GLY A 71 24.41 2.92 17.75
CA GLY A 71 23.98 4.27 17.38
C GLY A 71 24.14 4.65 15.91
N ASP A 72 24.87 3.88 15.09
CA ASP A 72 25.04 4.21 13.66
C ASP A 72 23.72 4.20 12.90
N LEU A 73 22.82 3.24 13.17
CA LEU A 73 21.48 3.25 12.57
C LEU A 73 20.65 4.47 13.00
N SER A 74 20.80 4.91 14.24
CA SER A 74 20.12 6.10 14.74
C SER A 74 20.65 7.39 14.11
N ARG A 75 21.97 7.42 13.85
CA ARG A 75 22.60 8.52 13.12
C ARG A 75 22.14 8.54 11.67
N TRP A 76 22.21 7.42 10.98
CA TRP A 76 21.71 7.30 9.59
C TRP A 76 20.24 7.70 9.46
N ARG A 77 19.41 7.37 10.47
CA ARG A 77 18.03 7.87 10.54
C ARG A 77 17.96 9.40 10.50
N GLN A 78 18.81 10.06 11.28
CA GLN A 78 18.83 11.54 11.33
C GLN A 78 19.35 12.14 10.02
N GLU A 79 20.34 11.53 9.41
CA GLU A 79 20.88 11.91 8.11
C GLU A 79 19.78 11.84 7.02
N LEU A 80 19.07 10.71 6.92
CA LEU A 80 17.97 10.54 5.99
C LEU A 80 16.86 11.59 6.21
N LEU A 81 16.55 11.92 7.46
CA LEU A 81 15.56 12.98 7.75
C LEU A 81 16.09 14.36 7.35
N SER A 82 17.37 14.66 7.57
CA SER A 82 17.98 15.93 7.16
C SER A 82 18.10 16.09 5.66
N GLU A 83 18.20 14.99 4.91
CA GLU A 83 18.13 14.92 3.44
C GLU A 83 16.71 15.08 2.90
N GLY A 84 15.69 15.18 3.77
CA GLY A 84 14.30 15.38 3.38
C GLY A 84 13.52 14.13 3.01
N TYR A 85 14.04 12.93 3.35
CA TYR A 85 13.25 11.70 3.18
C TYR A 85 12.04 11.68 4.10
N SER A 86 10.92 11.19 3.57
CA SER A 86 9.70 11.05 4.37
C SER A 86 9.88 10.03 5.52
N PRO A 87 9.19 10.20 6.68
CA PRO A 87 9.23 9.26 7.79
C PRO A 87 8.96 7.81 7.36
N ARG A 88 8.04 7.61 6.40
CA ARG A 88 7.74 6.30 5.84
C ARG A 88 8.94 5.67 5.11
N THR A 89 9.67 6.47 4.33
CA THR A 89 10.87 6.02 3.62
C THR A 89 11.95 5.67 4.61
N VAL A 90 12.19 6.52 5.60
CA VAL A 90 13.17 6.29 6.68
C VAL A 90 12.85 4.99 7.44
N ASN A 91 11.59 4.79 7.82
CA ASN A 91 11.15 3.55 8.47
C ASN A 91 11.40 2.30 7.60
N ALA A 92 11.21 2.40 6.29
CA ALA A 92 11.50 1.29 5.39
C ALA A 92 13.01 0.99 5.30
N CYS A 93 13.84 2.03 5.27
CA CYS A 93 15.30 1.89 5.31
C CYS A 93 15.77 1.24 6.62
N LEU A 94 15.30 1.74 7.76
CA LEU A 94 15.62 1.19 9.07
C LEU A 94 15.12 -0.23 9.27
N SER A 95 13.94 -0.55 8.76
CA SER A 95 13.40 -1.93 8.80
C SER A 95 14.30 -2.91 8.07
N ALA A 96 14.84 -2.54 6.92
CA ALA A 96 15.77 -3.37 6.16
C ALA A 96 17.11 -3.54 6.91
N ALA A 97 17.70 -2.45 7.41
CA ALA A 97 18.96 -2.47 8.14
C ALA A 97 18.84 -3.21 9.49
N ASN A 98 17.76 -2.99 10.25
CA ASN A 98 17.48 -3.74 11.47
C ASN A 98 17.31 -5.24 11.21
N GLY A 99 16.67 -5.59 10.09
CA GLY A 99 16.54 -6.97 9.65
C GLY A 99 17.90 -7.62 9.35
N LEU A 100 18.82 -6.87 8.72
CA LEU A 100 20.19 -7.31 8.47
C LEU A 100 20.95 -7.51 9.79
N MET A 101 20.86 -6.56 10.72
CA MET A 101 21.50 -6.70 12.04
C MET A 101 20.99 -7.92 12.80
N ALA A 102 19.68 -8.16 12.76
CA ALA A 102 19.07 -9.35 13.37
C ALA A 102 19.55 -10.66 12.71
N PHE A 103 19.71 -10.68 11.39
CA PHE A 103 20.20 -11.81 10.63
C PHE A 103 21.65 -12.16 11.01
N LEU A 104 22.49 -11.15 11.20
CA LEU A 104 23.89 -11.28 11.63
C LEU A 104 24.06 -11.50 13.15
N GLY A 105 22.94 -11.70 13.89
CA GLY A 105 22.97 -11.96 15.33
C GLY A 105 23.29 -10.73 16.20
N ARG A 106 23.36 -9.54 15.63
CA ARG A 106 23.74 -8.28 16.29
C ARG A 106 22.54 -7.38 16.55
N ARG A 107 21.58 -7.91 17.32
CA ARG A 107 20.38 -7.14 17.74
C ARG A 107 20.70 -5.92 18.60
N ASP A 108 21.85 -5.92 19.25
CA ASP A 108 22.38 -4.80 20.03
C ASP A 108 22.68 -3.55 19.18
N LEU A 109 22.88 -3.72 17.86
CA LEU A 109 23.14 -2.64 16.91
C LEU A 109 21.86 -2.08 16.25
N GLN A 110 20.70 -2.64 16.54
CA GLN A 110 19.45 -2.19 15.96
C GLN A 110 19.04 -0.79 16.47
N SER A 111 18.41 0.00 15.60
CA SER A 111 17.74 1.23 16.00
C SER A 111 16.32 0.92 16.49
N VAL A 112 15.95 1.45 17.63
CA VAL A 112 14.64 1.25 18.26
C VAL A 112 13.77 2.47 17.98
N GLY A 113 12.49 2.22 17.64
CA GLY A 113 11.46 3.24 17.44
C GLY A 113 11.23 3.58 15.96
N ALA A 114 10.08 3.19 15.46
CA ALA A 114 9.57 3.69 14.19
C ALA A 114 9.19 5.17 14.36
N LEU A 115 9.49 5.98 13.33
CA LEU A 115 8.99 7.35 13.26
C LEU A 115 7.48 7.32 13.03
N GLU A 116 6.76 8.17 13.73
CA GLU A 116 5.36 8.41 13.41
C GLU A 116 5.29 8.98 11.99
N ALA A 117 4.65 8.24 11.12
CA ALA A 117 4.39 8.69 9.77
C ALA A 117 2.95 9.17 9.73
N ASP A 118 2.76 10.49 9.69
CA ASP A 118 1.48 11.08 9.34
C ASP A 118 1.13 10.67 7.90
N ASP A 119 0.58 9.47 7.77
CA ASP A 119 0.11 8.95 6.48
C ASP A 119 -1.30 9.49 6.18
N VAL A 120 -1.46 10.82 6.32
CA VAL A 120 -2.66 11.51 5.88
C VAL A 120 -2.68 11.46 4.36
N GLN A 121 -3.09 10.31 3.85
CA GLN A 121 -3.31 10.17 2.42
C GLN A 121 -4.59 10.92 2.07
N PRO A 122 -4.61 11.69 0.99
CA PRO A 122 -5.80 12.39 0.55
C PRO A 122 -6.93 11.40 0.30
N GLU A 123 -8.10 11.69 0.87
CA GLU A 123 -9.29 10.86 0.71
C GLU A 123 -10.08 11.28 -0.52
N LEU A 124 -10.41 10.31 -1.35
CA LEU A 124 -11.31 10.49 -2.47
C LEU A 124 -12.76 10.37 -1.99
N THR A 125 -13.55 11.42 -2.17
CA THR A 125 -14.98 11.41 -1.83
C THR A 125 -15.79 10.63 -2.88
N ARG A 126 -16.98 10.18 -2.50
CA ARG A 126 -17.91 9.51 -3.42
C ARG A 126 -18.31 10.42 -4.60
N THR A 127 -18.49 11.71 -4.34
CA THR A 127 -18.82 12.70 -5.38
C THR A 127 -17.67 12.87 -6.37
N GLU A 128 -16.45 12.96 -5.91
CA GLU A 128 -15.25 13.04 -6.77
C GLU A 128 -15.08 11.77 -7.61
N TYR A 129 -15.29 10.60 -7.00
CA TYR A 129 -15.27 9.33 -7.73
C TYR A 129 -16.28 9.28 -8.86
N LEU A 130 -17.53 9.69 -8.61
CA LEU A 130 -18.57 9.75 -9.64
C LEU A 130 -18.20 10.76 -10.75
N ARG A 131 -17.56 11.86 -10.39
CA ARG A 131 -17.04 12.85 -11.34
C ARG A 131 -15.93 12.27 -12.21
N LEU A 132 -15.02 11.48 -11.66
CA LEU A 132 -14.00 10.76 -12.43
C LEU A 132 -14.66 9.81 -13.45
N LEU A 133 -15.66 9.03 -13.04
CA LEU A 133 -16.37 8.11 -13.92
C LEU A 133 -17.10 8.84 -15.04
N SER A 134 -17.86 9.91 -14.73
CA SER A 134 -18.62 10.68 -15.71
C SER A 134 -17.68 11.38 -16.71
N THR A 135 -16.57 11.95 -16.23
CA THR A 135 -15.56 12.59 -17.09
C THR A 135 -14.87 11.58 -18.01
N ALA A 136 -14.47 10.42 -17.49
CA ALA A 136 -13.88 9.36 -18.32
C ALA A 136 -14.83 8.90 -19.43
N ARG A 137 -16.13 8.84 -19.12
CA ARG A 137 -17.18 8.47 -20.06
C ARG A 137 -17.41 9.56 -21.12
N ALA A 138 -17.52 10.82 -20.71
CA ALA A 138 -17.69 11.96 -21.60
C ALA A 138 -16.52 12.14 -22.59
N LEU A 139 -15.31 11.79 -22.16
CA LEU A 139 -14.10 11.83 -22.98
C LEU A 139 -13.85 10.54 -23.78
N ASN A 140 -14.80 9.60 -23.81
CA ASN A 140 -14.67 8.28 -24.46
C ASN A 140 -13.40 7.51 -24.04
N LYS A 141 -12.93 7.70 -22.79
CA LYS A 141 -11.78 6.99 -22.21
C LYS A 141 -12.23 5.71 -21.51
N GLU A 142 -12.85 4.78 -22.26
CA GLU A 142 -13.48 3.58 -21.72
C GLU A 142 -12.55 2.74 -20.84
N ARG A 143 -11.31 2.49 -21.30
CA ARG A 143 -10.31 1.77 -20.50
C ARG A 143 -10.08 2.41 -19.14
N LEU A 144 -10.00 3.74 -19.08
CA LEU A 144 -9.76 4.47 -17.85
C LEU A 144 -10.99 4.48 -16.94
N TYR A 145 -12.18 4.60 -17.52
CA TYR A 145 -13.45 4.43 -16.82
C TYR A 145 -13.51 3.06 -16.11
N LEU A 146 -13.18 1.98 -16.82
CA LEU A 146 -13.18 0.63 -16.26
C LEU A 146 -12.11 0.42 -15.19
N LEU A 147 -10.92 1.01 -15.34
CA LEU A 147 -9.88 0.99 -14.31
C LEU A 147 -10.33 1.67 -13.02
N VAL A 148 -10.88 2.90 -13.12
CA VAL A 148 -11.40 3.63 -11.95
C VAL A 148 -12.52 2.84 -11.28
N LYS A 149 -13.44 2.31 -12.06
CA LYS A 149 -14.57 1.52 -11.57
C LYS A 149 -14.10 0.23 -10.91
N LEU A 150 -13.14 -0.48 -11.51
CA LEU A 150 -12.58 -1.71 -10.98
C LEU A 150 -11.94 -1.48 -9.60
N PHE A 151 -11.03 -0.51 -9.48
CA PHE A 151 -10.37 -0.21 -8.21
C PHE A 151 -11.34 0.28 -7.13
N GLY A 152 -12.28 1.16 -7.51
CA GLY A 152 -13.25 1.75 -6.59
C GLY A 152 -14.39 0.82 -6.15
N SER A 153 -14.62 -0.29 -6.85
CA SER A 153 -15.67 -1.25 -6.50
C SER A 153 -15.16 -2.60 -5.98
N THR A 154 -13.87 -2.88 -6.11
CA THR A 154 -13.30 -4.17 -5.68
C THR A 154 -12.17 -4.04 -4.66
N GLY A 155 -11.60 -2.84 -4.52
CA GLY A 155 -10.40 -2.63 -3.70
C GLY A 155 -9.17 -3.40 -4.20
N LEU A 156 -9.15 -3.82 -5.48
CA LEU A 156 -8.05 -4.57 -6.09
C LEU A 156 -6.71 -3.84 -5.90
N PRO A 157 -5.67 -4.51 -5.37
CA PRO A 157 -4.33 -3.94 -5.39
C PRO A 157 -3.83 -3.76 -6.83
N LEU A 158 -3.16 -2.64 -7.10
CA LEU A 158 -2.66 -2.35 -8.46
C LEU A 158 -1.74 -3.45 -9.02
N GLN A 159 -0.96 -4.10 -8.16
CA GLN A 159 -0.07 -5.20 -8.54
C GLN A 159 -0.81 -6.41 -9.11
N GLU A 160 -2.09 -6.57 -8.77
CA GLU A 160 -2.94 -7.67 -9.20
C GLU A 160 -3.72 -7.35 -10.48
N LEU A 161 -3.57 -6.14 -11.02
CA LEU A 161 -4.24 -5.72 -12.25
C LEU A 161 -3.96 -6.67 -13.44
N PRO A 162 -2.74 -7.21 -13.63
CA PRO A 162 -2.46 -8.17 -14.71
C PRO A 162 -3.26 -9.47 -14.61
N ARG A 163 -3.80 -9.81 -13.43
CA ARG A 163 -4.63 -11.01 -13.21
C ARG A 163 -6.08 -10.82 -13.62
N ILE A 164 -6.48 -9.60 -13.96
CA ILE A 164 -7.79 -9.34 -14.57
C ILE A 164 -7.68 -9.75 -16.05
N THR A 165 -7.88 -11.02 -16.31
CA THR A 165 -7.82 -11.63 -17.63
C THR A 165 -9.23 -11.96 -18.13
N VAL A 166 -9.36 -12.24 -19.43
CA VAL A 166 -10.63 -12.68 -20.02
C VAL A 166 -11.13 -13.93 -19.30
N GLU A 167 -10.26 -14.89 -19.05
CA GLU A 167 -10.58 -16.16 -18.37
C GLU A 167 -10.98 -15.93 -16.90
N ALA A 168 -10.36 -14.96 -16.24
CA ALA A 168 -10.71 -14.62 -14.85
C ALA A 168 -12.14 -14.05 -14.73
N LEU A 169 -12.69 -13.50 -15.81
CA LEU A 169 -14.08 -13.02 -15.81
C LEU A 169 -15.11 -14.16 -15.81
N ASP A 170 -14.72 -15.40 -16.07
CA ASP A 170 -15.64 -16.54 -16.01
C ASP A 170 -15.94 -16.95 -14.56
N SER A 171 -15.04 -16.63 -13.66
CA SER A 171 -15.27 -16.77 -12.22
C SER A 171 -15.75 -15.47 -11.59
N GLN A 172 -16.63 -15.55 -10.57
CA GLN A 172 -17.08 -14.38 -9.81
C GLN A 172 -16.03 -13.88 -8.83
N ARG A 173 -15.00 -14.68 -8.56
CA ARG A 173 -14.01 -14.43 -7.51
C ARG A 173 -12.60 -14.60 -8.06
N LEU A 174 -11.79 -13.58 -7.82
CA LEU A 174 -10.37 -13.60 -8.12
C LEU A 174 -9.59 -13.92 -6.85
N VAL A 175 -8.73 -14.93 -6.91
CA VAL A 175 -7.80 -15.25 -5.82
C VAL A 175 -6.58 -14.35 -5.95
N VAL A 176 -6.35 -13.51 -4.96
CA VAL A 176 -5.24 -12.56 -4.90
C VAL A 176 -4.35 -12.91 -3.71
N ARG A 177 -3.04 -12.94 -3.92
CA ARG A 177 -2.06 -13.11 -2.84
C ARG A 177 -1.40 -11.77 -2.54
N SER A 178 -1.74 -11.17 -1.42
CA SER A 178 -1.13 -9.94 -0.94
C SER A 178 -0.45 -10.15 0.39
N SER A 179 0.84 -9.85 0.48
CA SER A 179 1.64 -9.95 1.73
C SER A 179 1.53 -11.29 2.45
N GLY A 180 1.52 -12.42 1.71
CA GLY A 180 1.40 -13.76 2.28
C GLY A 180 -0.03 -14.20 2.63
N THR A 181 -1.01 -13.30 2.52
CA THR A 181 -2.42 -13.60 2.77
C THR A 181 -3.15 -13.82 1.45
N VAL A 182 -3.94 -14.89 1.38
CA VAL A 182 -4.85 -15.15 0.26
C VAL A 182 -6.14 -14.38 0.48
N GLN A 183 -6.47 -13.49 -0.45
CA GLN A 183 -7.72 -12.73 -0.44
C GLN A 183 -8.57 -13.13 -1.64
N LEU A 184 -9.87 -13.30 -1.42
CA LEU A 184 -10.85 -13.50 -2.48
C LEU A 184 -11.48 -12.14 -2.82
N ILE A 185 -11.19 -11.63 -4.01
CA ILE A 185 -11.81 -10.40 -4.51
C ILE A 185 -12.99 -10.79 -5.40
N ARG A 186 -14.17 -10.34 -5.00
CA ARG A 186 -15.37 -10.47 -5.82
C ARG A 186 -15.44 -9.34 -6.84
N ILE A 187 -15.60 -9.69 -8.11
CA ILE A 187 -15.94 -8.72 -9.17
C ILE A 187 -17.46 -8.70 -9.29
N PRO A 188 -18.12 -7.55 -9.03
CA PRO A 188 -19.58 -7.43 -9.16
C PRO A 188 -20.04 -7.81 -10.57
N ASP A 189 -21.18 -8.48 -10.68
CA ASP A 189 -21.68 -9.02 -11.96
C ASP A 189 -21.84 -7.95 -13.05
N PHE A 190 -22.34 -6.80 -12.68
CA PHE A 190 -22.48 -5.68 -13.62
C PHE A 190 -21.11 -5.21 -14.17
N LEU A 191 -20.11 -5.07 -13.31
CA LEU A 191 -18.76 -4.71 -13.76
C LEU A 191 -18.13 -5.80 -14.62
N ARG A 192 -18.38 -7.06 -14.29
CA ARG A 192 -17.90 -8.20 -15.07
C ARG A 192 -18.46 -8.20 -16.49
N GLN A 193 -19.75 -7.88 -16.64
CA GLN A 193 -20.38 -7.72 -17.95
C GLN A 193 -19.76 -6.56 -18.76
N GLU A 194 -19.52 -5.42 -18.14
CA GLU A 194 -18.85 -4.29 -18.79
C GLU A 194 -17.43 -4.65 -19.24
N LEU A 195 -16.67 -5.37 -18.39
CA LEU A 195 -15.31 -5.83 -18.72
C LEU A 195 -15.32 -6.83 -19.89
N ARG A 196 -16.29 -7.76 -19.95
CA ARG A 196 -16.46 -8.67 -21.08
C ARG A 196 -16.80 -7.92 -22.37
N ALA A 197 -17.73 -6.99 -22.30
CA ALA A 197 -18.08 -6.16 -23.45
C ALA A 197 -16.89 -5.32 -23.94
N TYR A 198 -16.06 -4.82 -23.02
CA TYR A 198 -14.80 -4.15 -23.35
C TYR A 198 -13.83 -5.09 -24.07
N ALA A 199 -13.63 -6.32 -23.56
CA ALA A 199 -12.76 -7.32 -24.18
C ALA A 199 -13.22 -7.60 -25.63
N GLN A 200 -14.51 -7.84 -25.84
CA GLN A 200 -15.09 -8.09 -27.16
C GLN A 200 -14.87 -6.92 -28.13
N ARG A 201 -15.17 -5.69 -27.72
CA ARG A 201 -14.98 -4.50 -28.56
C ARG A 201 -13.55 -4.24 -28.95
N ASN A 202 -12.59 -4.65 -28.10
CA ASN A 202 -11.15 -4.46 -28.34
C ASN A 202 -10.45 -5.70 -28.90
N GLY A 203 -11.21 -6.76 -29.25
CA GLY A 203 -10.65 -7.99 -29.82
C GLY A 203 -9.74 -8.76 -28.86
N ILE A 204 -9.91 -8.59 -27.52
CA ILE A 204 -9.12 -9.29 -26.51
C ILE A 204 -9.76 -10.65 -26.29
N VAL A 205 -9.17 -11.69 -26.86
CA VAL A 205 -9.71 -13.06 -26.83
C VAL A 205 -9.22 -13.81 -25.58
N SER A 206 -8.00 -13.52 -25.10
CA SER A 206 -7.39 -14.19 -23.95
C SER A 206 -6.37 -13.29 -23.26
N GLY A 207 -6.02 -13.62 -22.03
CA GLY A 207 -4.99 -12.93 -21.24
C GLY A 207 -5.48 -11.61 -20.60
N PRO A 208 -4.54 -10.74 -20.17
CA PRO A 208 -4.86 -9.53 -19.40
C PRO A 208 -5.69 -8.51 -20.19
N LEU A 209 -6.74 -7.99 -19.56
CA LEU A 209 -7.64 -7.00 -20.16
C LEU A 209 -7.01 -5.62 -20.35
N PHE A 210 -6.09 -5.26 -19.47
CA PHE A 210 -5.48 -3.94 -19.43
C PHE A 210 -4.02 -3.99 -19.86
N CYS A 211 -3.80 -3.79 -21.15
CA CYS A 211 -2.48 -3.85 -21.77
C CYS A 211 -2.09 -2.52 -22.40
N THR A 212 -0.77 -2.36 -22.61
CA THR A 212 -0.20 -1.32 -23.47
C THR A 212 -0.50 -1.63 -24.95
N ARG A 213 -0.19 -0.69 -25.84
CA ARG A 213 -0.29 -0.94 -27.31
C ARG A 213 0.59 -2.10 -27.78
N GLN A 214 1.62 -2.44 -27.02
CA GLN A 214 2.55 -3.55 -27.31
C GLN A 214 2.10 -4.89 -26.69
N GLY A 215 0.87 -4.98 -26.13
CA GLY A 215 0.36 -6.20 -25.50
C GLY A 215 0.91 -6.49 -24.10
N LYS A 216 1.79 -5.65 -23.52
CA LYS A 216 2.29 -5.84 -22.16
C LYS A 216 1.26 -5.34 -21.14
N PRO A 217 1.08 -6.03 -19.99
CA PRO A 217 0.23 -5.54 -18.92
C PRO A 217 0.57 -4.10 -18.51
N LEU A 218 -0.45 -3.32 -18.16
CA LEU A 218 -0.23 -1.94 -17.72
C LEU A 218 0.59 -1.91 -16.43
N GLY A 219 1.72 -1.20 -16.48
CA GLY A 219 2.55 -0.95 -15.32
C GLY A 219 1.98 0.14 -14.40
N ARG A 220 2.54 0.20 -13.19
CA ARG A 220 2.12 1.14 -12.13
C ARG A 220 2.15 2.60 -12.61
N SER A 221 3.24 3.03 -13.24
CA SER A 221 3.40 4.41 -13.72
C SER A 221 2.32 4.77 -14.73
N ALA A 222 2.07 3.90 -15.73
CA ALA A 222 1.08 4.13 -16.77
C ALA A 222 -0.35 4.31 -16.20
N VAL A 223 -0.71 3.51 -15.18
CA VAL A 223 -2.01 3.64 -14.49
C VAL A 223 -2.07 4.96 -13.71
N THR A 224 -1.03 5.28 -12.93
CA THR A 224 -0.99 6.50 -12.11
C THR A 224 -1.03 7.75 -12.99
N ASP A 225 -0.25 7.80 -14.06
CA ASP A 225 -0.22 8.95 -14.98
C ASP A 225 -1.57 9.13 -15.73
N SER A 226 -2.22 8.01 -16.04
CA SER A 226 -3.57 8.06 -16.64
C SER A 226 -4.60 8.60 -15.64
N LEU A 227 -4.52 8.21 -14.37
CA LEU A 227 -5.37 8.72 -13.30
C LEU A 227 -5.11 10.21 -13.04
N LYS A 228 -3.85 10.66 -13.01
CA LYS A 228 -3.50 12.09 -12.85
C LYS A 228 -4.13 12.94 -13.95
N ARG A 229 -4.01 12.51 -15.20
CA ARG A 229 -4.65 13.22 -16.32
C ARG A 229 -6.17 13.27 -16.17
N LEU A 230 -6.80 12.17 -15.76
CA LEU A 230 -8.23 12.14 -15.53
C LEU A 230 -8.65 13.05 -14.36
N CYS A 231 -7.89 13.09 -13.28
CA CYS A 231 -8.17 13.99 -12.16
C CYS A 231 -8.17 15.47 -12.60
N ARG A 232 -7.18 15.87 -13.42
CA ARG A 232 -7.17 17.22 -14.02
C ARG A 232 -8.41 17.49 -14.87
N ASP A 233 -8.76 16.59 -15.77
CA ASP A 233 -9.93 16.70 -16.62
C ASP A 233 -11.24 16.77 -15.80
N ALA A 234 -11.30 16.05 -14.69
CA ALA A 234 -12.46 15.97 -13.79
C ALA A 234 -12.46 17.07 -12.70
N ARG A 235 -11.46 17.95 -12.66
CA ARG A 235 -11.26 18.95 -11.59
C ARG A 235 -11.25 18.32 -10.19
N VAL A 236 -10.55 17.17 -10.07
CA VAL A 236 -10.26 16.50 -8.82
C VAL A 236 -8.77 16.70 -8.49
N PRO A 237 -8.38 16.98 -7.23
CA PRO A 237 -6.97 17.18 -6.86
C PRO A 237 -6.08 16.02 -7.31
N GLU A 238 -4.93 16.34 -7.94
CA GLU A 238 -4.03 15.30 -8.50
C GLU A 238 -3.41 14.40 -7.44
N GLU A 239 -3.28 14.87 -6.23
CA GLU A 239 -2.83 14.07 -5.07
C GLU A 239 -3.73 12.85 -4.81
N LYS A 240 -5.02 12.95 -5.19
CA LYS A 240 -6.01 11.86 -5.13
C LYS A 240 -5.91 10.88 -6.31
N ALA A 241 -5.08 11.16 -7.31
CA ALA A 241 -4.88 10.35 -8.52
C ALA A 241 -4.06 9.08 -8.23
N ASN A 242 -4.47 8.29 -7.26
CA ASN A 242 -3.75 7.12 -6.80
C ASN A 242 -4.72 5.94 -6.62
N PRO A 243 -4.41 4.74 -7.14
CA PRO A 243 -5.20 3.53 -6.90
C PRO A 243 -5.45 3.25 -5.40
N ARG A 244 -4.56 3.71 -4.51
CA ARG A 244 -4.76 3.58 -3.06
C ARG A 244 -5.94 4.41 -2.57
N CYS A 245 -6.17 5.61 -3.12
CA CYS A 245 -7.34 6.43 -2.77
C CYS A 245 -8.65 5.74 -3.19
N LEU A 246 -8.68 5.10 -4.37
CA LEU A 246 -9.80 4.29 -4.81
C LEU A 246 -10.03 3.06 -3.92
N LYS A 247 -8.96 2.39 -3.49
CA LYS A 247 -9.05 1.29 -2.53
C LYS A 247 -9.61 1.74 -1.17
N ARG A 248 -9.16 2.90 -0.66
CA ARG A 248 -9.70 3.48 0.60
C ARG A 248 -11.17 3.82 0.47
N LEU A 249 -11.59 4.43 -0.64
CA LEU A 249 -12.99 4.69 -0.92
C LEU A 249 -13.83 3.41 -0.89
N TRP A 250 -13.31 2.34 -1.52
CA TRP A 250 -13.96 1.03 -1.45
C TRP A 250 -14.05 0.51 -0.01
N GLN A 251 -12.97 0.58 0.77
CA GLN A 251 -12.96 0.16 2.18
C GLN A 251 -14.00 0.94 2.98
N ALA A 252 -14.00 2.27 2.93
CA ALA A 252 -14.96 3.11 3.60
C ALA A 252 -16.42 2.79 3.18
N THR A 253 -16.63 2.47 1.89
CA THR A 253 -17.94 2.03 1.41
C THR A 253 -18.34 0.68 2.02
N GLN A 254 -17.42 -0.29 2.11
CA GLN A 254 -17.68 -1.59 2.73
C GLN A 254 -17.99 -1.45 4.22
N ASP A 255 -17.23 -0.62 4.92
CA ASP A 255 -17.44 -0.37 6.35
C ASP A 255 -18.80 0.29 6.60
N SER A 256 -19.16 1.29 5.78
CA SER A 256 -20.49 1.92 5.86
C SER A 256 -21.64 0.93 5.60
N ILE A 257 -21.49 0.05 4.59
CA ILE A 257 -22.50 -0.99 4.30
C ILE A 257 -22.59 -1.97 5.47
N ARG A 258 -21.45 -2.38 6.05
CA ARG A 258 -21.42 -3.31 7.18
C ARG A 258 -22.14 -2.71 8.38
N SER A 259 -21.85 -1.45 8.76
CA SER A 259 -22.52 -0.78 9.87
C SER A 259 -24.03 -0.64 9.64
N GLN A 260 -24.46 -0.37 8.40
CA GLN A 260 -25.88 -0.34 8.07
C GLN A 260 -26.56 -1.70 8.23
N VAL A 261 -25.88 -2.77 7.81
CA VAL A 261 -26.40 -4.15 7.97
C VAL A 261 -26.46 -4.53 9.45
N GLU A 262 -25.45 -4.21 10.24
CA GLU A 262 -25.44 -4.43 11.69
C GLU A 262 -26.63 -3.75 12.36
N LEU A 263 -26.87 -2.47 12.05
CA LEU A 263 -28.02 -1.72 12.57
C LEU A 263 -29.37 -2.36 12.17
N LEU A 264 -29.49 -2.82 10.92
CA LEU A 264 -30.72 -3.51 10.46
C LEU A 264 -30.93 -4.84 11.19
N VAL A 265 -29.87 -5.58 11.49
CA VAL A 265 -29.94 -6.83 12.26
C VAL A 265 -30.38 -6.53 13.68
N GLU A 266 -29.80 -5.53 14.35
CA GLU A 266 -30.22 -5.11 15.70
C GLU A 266 -31.71 -4.74 15.74
N GLN A 267 -32.15 -3.91 14.80
CA GLN A 267 -33.58 -3.53 14.71
C GLN A 267 -34.50 -4.73 14.44
N ALA A 268 -34.02 -5.71 13.67
CA ALA A 268 -34.81 -6.93 13.40
C ALA A 268 -34.91 -7.82 14.64
N CYS A 269 -33.83 -7.93 15.42
CA CYS A 269 -33.82 -8.66 16.69
C CYS A 269 -34.76 -8.00 17.72
N ASP A 270 -34.72 -6.67 17.86
CA ASP A 270 -35.62 -5.94 18.78
C ASP A 270 -37.11 -6.18 18.43
N ARG A 271 -37.45 -6.07 17.14
CA ARG A 271 -38.80 -6.37 16.67
C ARG A 271 -39.24 -7.81 16.91
N LEU A 272 -38.32 -8.76 16.78
CA LEU A 272 -38.59 -10.16 17.09
C LEU A 272 -38.91 -10.36 18.56
N LEU A 273 -38.10 -9.78 19.47
CA LEU A 273 -38.32 -9.83 20.91
C LEU A 273 -39.62 -9.17 21.32
N GLU A 274 -39.93 -8.00 20.74
CA GLU A 274 -41.24 -7.32 20.98
C GLU A 274 -42.41 -8.21 20.53
N SER A 275 -42.31 -8.86 19.38
CA SER A 275 -43.34 -9.78 18.86
C SER A 275 -43.52 -11.02 19.77
N GLU A 276 -42.41 -11.57 20.30
CA GLU A 276 -42.44 -12.69 21.23
C GLU A 276 -43.13 -12.28 22.55
N GLN A 277 -42.80 -11.12 23.10
CA GLN A 277 -43.44 -10.60 24.30
C GLN A 277 -44.95 -10.43 24.13
N LEU A 278 -45.37 -9.87 22.99
CA LEU A 278 -46.80 -9.72 22.70
C LEU A 278 -47.47 -11.09 22.54
N SER A 279 -46.83 -12.09 21.94
CA SER A 279 -47.38 -13.41 21.70
C SER A 279 -47.62 -14.21 22.96
N ILE A 280 -46.78 -14.03 24.00
CA ILE A 280 -46.96 -14.67 25.31
C ILE A 280 -47.82 -13.86 26.27
N GLY A 281 -48.36 -12.71 25.85
CA GLY A 281 -49.20 -11.84 26.68
C GLY A 281 -48.40 -11.10 27.78
N TRP A 282 -47.08 -10.98 27.66
CA TRP A 282 -46.24 -10.26 28.61
C TRP A 282 -46.23 -8.78 28.24
N ASP A 283 -47.08 -7.99 28.89
CA ASP A 283 -47.05 -6.54 28.79
C ASP A 283 -46.23 -5.93 29.94
N SER A 284 -45.05 -5.42 29.63
CA SER A 284 -44.16 -4.74 30.55
C SER A 284 -44.76 -3.44 31.16
N ARG A 285 -45.89 -2.96 30.65
CA ARG A 285 -46.62 -1.79 31.14
C ARG A 285 -47.52 -2.11 32.33
N GLY A 286 -47.64 -3.40 32.74
CA GLY A 286 -48.53 -3.90 33.80
C GLY A 286 -47.93 -4.02 35.21
N VAL A 287 -46.64 -3.82 35.40
CA VAL A 287 -46.01 -3.90 36.73
C VAL A 287 -45.93 -2.50 37.38
N ARG A 288 -47.10 -1.91 37.69
CA ARG A 288 -47.19 -1.01 38.83
C ARG A 288 -47.66 -1.87 39.98
N GLY A 289 -46.68 -2.28 40.80
CA GLY A 289 -46.98 -2.93 42.07
C GLY A 289 -47.78 -2.02 43.03
N PRO A 290 -48.40 -2.62 44.04
CA PRO A 290 -49.28 -1.98 44.98
C PRO A 290 -48.59 -0.94 45.84
#